data_e0e622e6a228250ab594e688fc565e5c
#
_entry.id   e0e622e6a228250ab594e688fc565e5c
#
_cell.length_a   1.000
_cell.length_b   1.000
_cell.length_c   1.000
_cell.angle_alpha   90.00
_cell.angle_beta   90.00
_cell.angle_gamma   90.00
#
_symmetry.space_group_name_H-M   'P 1'
#
loop_
_entity.id
_entity.type
_entity.pdbx_description
1 polymer ?
#
loop_
_entity_poly.entity_id
_entity_poly.type
_entity_poly.pdbx_seq_one_letter_code
_entity_poly.pdbx_strand_id
1 'polypeptide(L)'
;MAKKSDLIYLETNVYEEGLKRVEQIYNSHDEVWISYSGGKDSLVCLKLIEEYFDREGITDKINVLFRDEEIINNAIREFVLTFVDNPRYNFRYYATQLDSEIYILGEKKTLIQWDETRDWIVEKPDCAITLEGIHDQFTFDKHIFGNSNRRCCTILGTRADESLLRFAGITASKVCHITKNPVAKNMTIGKPVYDWHEKDIFKYLYEKDIEYCKIYDHQIFNKDPLRVASAVH
;
A
#
# COMPACT_ATOMS: atom_id res chain seq x y z
N MET A 1 4.73 -25.91 4.95
CA MET A 1 5.42 -25.51 3.70
C MET A 1 4.52 -25.91 2.54
N ALA A 2 4.08 -24.93 1.72
CA ALA A 2 3.42 -25.26 0.46
C ALA A 2 4.36 -26.07 -0.41
N LYS A 3 3.86 -27.17 -1.00
CA LYS A 3 4.66 -27.99 -1.89
C LYS A 3 4.75 -27.27 -3.24
N LYS A 4 5.87 -27.44 -3.95
CA LYS A 4 6.04 -26.89 -5.32
C LYS A 4 4.92 -27.34 -6.29
N SER A 5 4.21 -28.43 -5.94
CA SER A 5 3.03 -28.95 -6.64
C SER A 5 1.76 -28.11 -6.46
N ASP A 6 1.75 -27.17 -5.51
CA ASP A 6 0.58 -26.32 -5.24
C ASP A 6 0.59 -25.03 -6.07
N LEU A 7 1.65 -24.79 -6.85
CA LEU A 7 1.79 -23.67 -7.77
C LEU A 7 1.26 -24.08 -9.15
N ILE A 8 0.28 -23.34 -9.62
CA ILE A 8 -0.26 -23.48 -10.98
C ILE A 8 0.33 -22.35 -11.82
N TYR A 9 1.13 -22.71 -12.82
CA TYR A 9 1.65 -21.76 -13.80
C TYR A 9 0.62 -21.55 -14.91
N LEU A 10 0.26 -20.31 -15.18
CA LEU A 10 -0.66 -19.93 -16.23
C LEU A 10 0.11 -19.58 -17.51
N GLU A 11 -0.56 -19.67 -18.67
CA GLU A 11 -0.01 -19.25 -19.98
C GLU A 11 -0.11 -17.73 -20.17
N THR A 12 0.16 -16.97 -19.11
CA THR A 12 0.12 -15.50 -19.08
C THR A 12 1.24 -15.00 -18.21
N ASN A 13 1.55 -13.72 -18.29
CA ASN A 13 2.55 -13.10 -17.43
C ASN A 13 1.88 -12.27 -16.30
N VAL A 14 2.63 -12.04 -15.23
CA VAL A 14 2.14 -11.35 -14.03
C VAL A 14 1.71 -9.90 -14.34
N TYR A 15 2.32 -9.23 -15.31
CA TYR A 15 1.98 -7.88 -15.70
C TYR A 15 0.57 -7.80 -16.33
N GLU A 16 0.26 -8.65 -17.30
CA GLU A 16 -1.06 -8.70 -17.92
C GLU A 16 -2.14 -9.08 -16.92
N GLU A 17 -1.85 -10.03 -16.04
CA GLU A 17 -2.77 -10.40 -14.98
C GLU A 17 -2.93 -9.28 -13.94
N GLY A 18 -1.88 -8.55 -13.62
CA GLY A 18 -1.93 -7.38 -12.75
C GLY A 18 -2.89 -6.31 -13.28
N LEU A 19 -2.82 -5.99 -14.58
CA LEU A 19 -3.74 -5.05 -15.24
C LEU A 19 -5.18 -5.55 -15.26
N LYS A 20 -5.43 -6.81 -15.61
CA LYS A 20 -6.78 -7.40 -15.56
C LYS A 20 -7.38 -7.33 -14.15
N ARG A 21 -6.56 -7.51 -13.11
CA ARG A 21 -7.02 -7.41 -11.71
C ARG A 21 -7.35 -5.98 -11.33
N VAL A 22 -6.57 -4.99 -11.79
CA VAL A 22 -6.92 -3.57 -11.62
C VAL A 22 -8.26 -3.29 -12.26
N GLU A 23 -8.46 -3.67 -13.52
CA GLU A 23 -9.75 -3.54 -14.23
C GLU A 23 -10.90 -4.19 -13.44
N GLN A 24 -10.73 -5.44 -12.97
CA GLN A 24 -11.74 -6.15 -12.18
C GLN A 24 -12.08 -5.42 -10.87
N ILE A 25 -11.07 -4.84 -10.20
CA ILE A 25 -11.26 -4.07 -8.98
C ILE A 25 -12.09 -2.82 -9.30
N TYR A 26 -11.75 -2.06 -10.32
CA TYR A 26 -12.48 -0.84 -10.68
C TYR A 26 -13.90 -1.14 -11.15
N ASN A 27 -14.13 -2.21 -11.92
CA ASN A 27 -15.44 -2.61 -12.39
C ASN A 27 -16.37 -3.14 -11.28
N SER A 28 -15.81 -3.61 -10.15
CA SER A 28 -16.59 -4.21 -9.07
C SER A 28 -16.86 -3.29 -7.88
N HIS A 29 -16.26 -2.09 -7.85
CA HIS A 29 -16.37 -1.15 -6.74
C HIS A 29 -16.80 0.24 -7.22
N ASP A 30 -17.49 0.95 -6.34
CA ASP A 30 -17.98 2.29 -6.60
C ASP A 30 -16.92 3.35 -6.26
N GLU A 31 -15.94 2.97 -5.44
CA GLU A 31 -14.83 3.83 -5.01
C GLU A 31 -13.58 2.99 -4.76
N VAL A 32 -12.49 3.37 -5.40
CA VAL A 32 -11.21 2.66 -5.26
C VAL A 32 -10.14 3.66 -4.81
N TRP A 33 -9.39 3.26 -3.79
CA TRP A 33 -8.23 3.99 -3.26
C TRP A 33 -7.00 3.11 -3.34
N ILE A 34 -5.85 3.70 -3.62
CA ILE A 34 -4.57 3.02 -3.37
C ILE A 34 -3.97 3.50 -2.06
N SER A 35 -3.65 2.58 -1.15
CA SER A 35 -2.83 2.86 0.01
C SER A 35 -1.37 2.85 -0.42
N TYR A 36 -0.87 4.04 -0.73
CA TYR A 36 0.49 4.24 -1.23
C TYR A 36 1.44 4.41 -0.05
N SER A 37 2.43 3.55 0.06
CA SER A 37 3.41 3.57 1.16
C SER A 37 4.74 4.24 0.79
N GLY A 38 4.89 4.75 -0.45
CA GLY A 38 6.18 5.19 -0.99
C GLY A 38 7.12 4.04 -1.35
N GLY A 39 6.75 2.79 -1.05
CA GLY A 39 7.52 1.60 -1.37
C GLY A 39 7.31 1.11 -2.80
N LYS A 40 8.27 0.32 -3.29
CA LYS A 40 8.31 -0.20 -4.67
C LYS A 40 7.04 -0.94 -5.09
N ASP A 41 6.47 -1.73 -4.19
CA ASP A 41 5.32 -2.60 -4.49
C ASP A 41 4.03 -1.78 -4.65
N SER A 42 3.79 -0.79 -3.76
CA SER A 42 2.67 0.14 -3.89
C SER A 42 2.85 1.11 -5.06
N LEU A 43 4.09 1.46 -5.40
CA LEU A 43 4.39 2.26 -6.60
C LEU A 43 3.99 1.50 -7.87
N VAL A 44 4.34 0.22 -7.99
CA VAL A 44 3.91 -0.60 -9.12
C VAL A 44 2.38 -0.68 -9.20
N CYS A 45 1.69 -0.85 -8.08
CA CYS A 45 0.21 -0.81 -8.08
C CYS A 45 -0.32 0.53 -8.61
N LEU A 46 0.25 1.66 -8.16
CA LEU A 46 -0.14 2.99 -8.64
C LEU A 46 0.08 3.14 -10.16
N LYS A 47 1.22 2.66 -10.66
CA LYS A 47 1.53 2.71 -12.10
C LYS A 47 0.66 1.79 -12.95
N LEU A 48 0.27 0.63 -12.44
CA LEU A 48 -0.73 -0.23 -13.10
C LEU A 48 -2.11 0.44 -13.17
N ILE A 49 -2.50 1.20 -12.15
CA ILE A 49 -3.74 1.98 -12.17
C ILE A 49 -3.66 3.10 -13.20
N GLU A 50 -2.54 3.84 -13.26
CA GLU A 50 -2.33 4.87 -14.28
C GLU A 50 -2.45 4.30 -15.68
N GLU A 51 -1.82 3.16 -15.94
CA GLU A 51 -1.85 2.48 -17.22
C GLU A 51 -3.25 1.98 -17.60
N TYR A 52 -4.01 1.47 -16.62
CA TYR A 52 -5.41 1.13 -16.81
C TYR A 52 -6.25 2.36 -17.20
N PHE A 53 -6.11 3.48 -16.48
CA PHE A 53 -6.81 4.73 -16.78
C PHE A 53 -6.49 5.25 -18.18
N ASP A 54 -5.21 5.20 -18.57
CA ASP A 54 -4.76 5.63 -19.91
C ASP A 54 -5.35 4.75 -21.02
N ARG A 55 -5.39 3.43 -20.81
CA ARG A 55 -5.98 2.48 -21.77
C ARG A 55 -7.48 2.66 -21.96
N GLU A 56 -8.19 2.89 -20.87
CA GLU A 56 -9.65 3.07 -20.89
C GLU A 56 -10.07 4.52 -21.18
N GLY A 57 -9.13 5.45 -21.32
CA GLY A 57 -9.43 6.87 -21.53
C GLY A 57 -10.12 7.54 -20.34
N ILE A 58 -9.90 7.03 -19.11
CA ILE A 58 -10.48 7.57 -17.89
C ILE A 58 -9.75 8.86 -17.51
N THR A 59 -10.49 9.96 -17.41
CA THR A 59 -9.95 11.29 -17.09
C THR A 59 -10.13 11.67 -15.61
N ASP A 60 -10.80 10.84 -14.82
CA ASP A 60 -10.96 11.05 -13.39
C ASP A 60 -9.60 10.98 -12.67
N LYS A 61 -9.54 11.60 -11.49
CA LYS A 61 -8.35 11.50 -10.65
C LYS A 61 -8.27 10.14 -9.95
N ILE A 62 -7.08 9.57 -9.90
CA ILE A 62 -6.78 8.37 -9.11
C ILE A 62 -6.76 8.77 -7.62
N ASN A 63 -7.53 8.08 -6.79
CA ASN A 63 -7.54 8.33 -5.35
C ASN A 63 -6.32 7.65 -4.70
N VAL A 64 -5.46 8.45 -4.11
CA VAL A 64 -4.24 8.00 -3.45
C VAL A 64 -4.29 8.38 -1.98
N LEU A 65 -4.04 7.43 -1.10
CA LEU A 65 -3.97 7.62 0.34
C LEU A 65 -2.57 7.27 0.82
N PHE A 66 -1.93 8.17 1.54
CA PHE A 66 -0.70 7.91 2.26
C PHE A 66 -0.91 8.17 3.75
N ARG A 67 -0.43 7.26 4.57
CA ARG A 67 -0.44 7.36 6.03
C ARG A 67 0.99 7.53 6.51
N ASP A 68 1.32 8.73 6.94
CA ASP A 68 2.62 9.02 7.54
C ASP A 68 2.64 8.52 8.99
N GLU A 69 3.49 7.57 9.25
CA GLU A 69 3.66 6.95 10.56
C GLU A 69 4.74 7.65 11.40
N GLU A 70 5.04 8.93 11.16
CA GLU A 70 6.06 9.74 11.85
C GLU A 70 7.47 9.12 11.80
N ILE A 71 7.58 7.85 12.20
CA ILE A 71 8.85 7.07 12.25
C ILE A 71 9.08 6.34 10.93
N ILE A 72 9.02 7.05 9.81
CA ILE A 72 9.39 6.52 8.50
C ILE A 72 10.72 7.13 8.05
N ASN A 73 11.40 6.46 7.13
CA ASN A 73 12.63 6.99 6.55
C ASN A 73 12.33 8.29 5.79
N ASN A 74 13.13 9.34 6.02
CA ASN A 74 12.96 10.63 5.36
C ASN A 74 12.99 10.54 3.83
N ALA A 75 13.83 9.66 3.26
CA ALA A 75 13.86 9.47 1.81
C ALA A 75 12.51 8.95 1.25
N ILE A 76 11.77 8.14 2.02
CA ILE A 76 10.42 7.71 1.65
C ILE A 76 9.44 8.89 1.72
N ARG A 77 9.49 9.69 2.81
CA ARG A 77 8.63 10.86 2.97
C ARG A 77 8.85 11.86 1.84
N GLU A 78 10.09 12.22 1.56
CA GLU A 78 10.48 13.11 0.48
C GLU A 78 9.99 12.58 -0.87
N PHE A 79 10.18 11.29 -1.14
CA PHE A 79 9.71 10.65 -2.37
C PHE A 79 8.18 10.70 -2.48
N VAL A 80 7.45 10.42 -1.42
CA VAL A 80 5.97 10.51 -1.41
C VAL A 80 5.49 11.93 -1.67
N LEU A 81 6.15 12.94 -1.10
CA LEU A 81 5.79 14.35 -1.29
C LEU A 81 5.88 14.79 -2.76
N THR A 82 6.70 14.15 -3.59
CA THR A 82 6.74 14.45 -5.03
C THR A 82 5.45 14.11 -5.77
N PHE A 83 4.57 13.29 -5.18
CA PHE A 83 3.30 12.88 -5.77
C PHE A 83 2.11 13.74 -5.34
N VAL A 84 2.23 14.52 -4.27
CA VAL A 84 1.10 15.22 -3.65
C VAL A 84 0.44 16.22 -4.60
N ASP A 85 1.23 16.99 -5.33
CA ASP A 85 0.75 18.02 -6.24
C ASP A 85 0.51 17.52 -7.68
N ASN A 86 0.62 16.22 -7.91
CA ASN A 86 0.38 15.67 -9.24
C ASN A 86 -1.11 15.78 -9.62
N PRO A 87 -1.46 16.46 -10.71
CA PRO A 87 -2.86 16.71 -11.10
C PRO A 87 -3.66 15.43 -11.41
N ARG A 88 -2.99 14.31 -11.68
CA ARG A 88 -3.63 13.00 -11.91
C ARG A 88 -4.20 12.39 -10.63
N TYR A 89 -3.80 12.86 -9.44
CA TYR A 89 -4.16 12.26 -8.18
C TYR A 89 -5.12 13.13 -7.36
N ASN A 90 -6.05 12.48 -6.70
CA ASN A 90 -6.70 12.96 -5.51
C ASN A 90 -5.90 12.41 -4.32
N PHE A 91 -4.79 13.10 -4.02
CA PHE A 91 -3.85 12.65 -3.00
C PHE A 91 -4.26 13.10 -1.61
N ARG A 92 -4.34 12.17 -0.66
CA ARG A 92 -4.59 12.45 0.74
C ARG A 92 -3.40 11.98 1.58
N TYR A 93 -2.70 12.93 2.14
CA TYR A 93 -1.57 12.69 3.03
C TYR A 93 -2.06 12.80 4.48
N TYR A 94 -2.08 11.69 5.21
CA TYR A 94 -2.52 11.68 6.60
C TYR A 94 -1.32 11.63 7.55
N ALA A 95 -1.25 12.61 8.47
CA ALA A 95 -0.36 12.62 9.62
C ALA A 95 -1.23 12.81 10.88
N THR A 96 -1.76 11.71 11.38
CA THR A 96 -2.73 11.66 12.48
C THR A 96 -2.23 10.78 13.62
N GLN A 97 -2.77 10.95 14.81
CA GLN A 97 -2.40 10.11 15.95
C GLN A 97 -2.75 8.65 15.70
N LEU A 98 -1.72 7.80 15.66
CA LEU A 98 -1.87 6.37 15.45
C LEU A 98 -1.26 5.61 16.62
N ASP A 99 -2.07 4.78 17.28
CA ASP A 99 -1.60 3.84 18.30
C ASP A 99 -1.01 2.61 17.61
N SER A 100 0.28 2.43 17.76
CA SER A 100 1.05 1.33 17.18
C SER A 100 1.72 0.50 18.24
N GLU A 101 1.59 -0.81 18.13
CA GLU A 101 2.26 -1.75 19.03
C GLU A 101 3.72 -1.92 18.62
N ILE A 102 4.64 -1.70 19.56
CA ILE A 102 6.06 -2.00 19.40
C ILE A 102 6.36 -3.31 20.08
N TYR A 103 6.83 -4.29 19.32
CA TYR A 103 7.25 -5.58 19.86
C TYR A 103 8.73 -5.53 20.22
N ILE A 104 9.01 -5.33 21.52
CA ILE A 104 10.34 -5.53 22.08
C ILE A 104 10.32 -6.90 22.77
N LEU A 105 11.38 -7.68 22.61
CA LEU A 105 11.45 -9.02 23.20
C LEU A 105 11.19 -8.96 24.72
N GLY A 106 10.09 -9.58 25.15
CA GLY A 106 9.66 -9.60 26.57
C GLY A 106 8.79 -8.43 27.02
N GLU A 107 8.51 -7.44 26.18
CA GLU A 107 7.65 -6.31 26.53
C GLU A 107 6.71 -5.94 25.38
N LYS A 108 5.47 -5.61 25.71
CA LYS A 108 4.54 -4.97 24.80
C LYS A 108 4.51 -3.49 25.12
N LYS A 109 5.00 -2.66 24.20
CA LYS A 109 4.93 -1.19 24.31
C LYS A 109 4.04 -0.65 23.20
N THR A 110 3.31 0.40 23.51
CA THR A 110 2.57 1.19 22.54
C THR A 110 3.32 2.48 22.26
N LEU A 111 3.30 2.92 21.01
CA LEU A 111 3.76 4.22 20.59
C LEU A 111 2.62 4.94 19.89
N ILE A 112 2.29 6.13 20.38
CA ILE A 112 1.39 7.02 19.66
C ILE A 112 2.24 7.86 18.71
N GLN A 113 2.07 7.61 17.43
CA GLN A 113 2.67 8.41 16.37
C GLN A 113 1.93 9.75 16.28
N TRP A 114 2.62 10.81 15.94
CA TRP A 114 2.06 12.18 15.89
C TRP A 114 1.35 12.61 17.16
N ASP A 115 1.85 12.13 18.31
CA ASP A 115 1.31 12.44 19.63
C ASP A 115 1.48 13.95 19.93
N GLU A 116 0.38 14.62 20.18
CA GLU A 116 0.35 16.06 20.44
C GLU A 116 0.86 16.43 21.83
N THR A 117 1.10 15.45 22.70
CA THR A 117 1.62 15.66 24.06
C THR A 117 3.15 15.72 24.13
N ARG A 118 3.84 15.50 23.01
CA ARG A 118 5.31 15.52 22.89
C ARG A 118 5.78 16.23 21.63
N ASP A 119 7.04 16.57 21.59
CA ASP A 119 7.67 17.03 20.36
C ASP A 119 7.72 15.89 19.32
N TRP A 120 7.38 16.22 18.09
CA TRP A 120 7.45 15.27 16.98
C TRP A 120 8.90 15.10 16.49
N ILE A 121 9.19 13.90 15.97
CA ILE A 121 10.52 13.57 15.41
C ILE A 121 10.82 14.41 14.17
N VAL A 122 9.77 14.75 13.42
CA VAL A 122 9.83 15.56 12.20
C VAL A 122 8.64 16.51 12.18
N GLU A 123 8.72 17.57 11.39
CA GLU A 123 7.59 18.48 11.16
C GLU A 123 6.56 17.84 10.23
N LYS A 124 5.27 18.10 10.51
CA LYS A 124 4.19 17.72 9.59
C LYS A 124 4.28 18.57 8.31
N PRO A 125 4.17 17.95 7.12
CA PRO A 125 4.04 18.72 5.88
C PRO A 125 2.76 19.57 5.87
N ASP A 126 2.78 20.72 5.19
CA ASP A 126 1.62 21.60 5.06
C ASP A 126 0.39 20.93 4.44
N CYS A 127 0.62 19.92 3.59
CA CYS A 127 -0.45 19.12 2.96
C CYS A 127 -1.08 18.07 3.89
N ALA A 128 -0.57 17.92 5.12
CA ALA A 128 -1.00 16.85 6.01
C ALA A 128 -2.41 17.05 6.53
N ILE A 129 -3.22 16.01 6.43
CA ILE A 129 -4.55 15.90 7.02
C ILE A 129 -4.40 15.25 8.39
N THR A 130 -4.90 15.88 9.42
CA THR A 130 -4.97 15.34 10.78
C THR A 130 -6.42 15.00 11.10
N LEU A 131 -6.67 13.76 11.54
CA LEU A 131 -7.97 13.35 12.05
C LEU A 131 -8.04 13.58 13.55
N GLU A 132 -9.23 13.84 14.06
CA GLU A 132 -9.47 14.00 15.48
C GLU A 132 -9.41 12.64 16.20
N GLY A 133 -8.72 12.60 17.34
CA GLY A 133 -8.58 11.42 18.20
C GLY A 133 -7.44 10.49 17.81
N ILE A 134 -7.28 9.44 18.61
CA ILE A 134 -6.25 8.41 18.41
C ILE A 134 -6.88 7.23 17.67
N HIS A 135 -6.25 6.81 16.58
CA HIS A 135 -6.69 5.70 15.76
C HIS A 135 -5.68 4.55 15.82
N ASP A 136 -6.16 3.34 15.68
CA ASP A 136 -5.35 2.19 15.24
C ASP A 136 -5.53 1.96 13.74
N GLN A 137 -4.85 1.00 13.17
CA GLN A 137 -4.96 0.67 11.75
C GLN A 137 -6.42 0.40 11.33
N PHE A 138 -7.21 -0.22 12.17
CA PHE A 138 -8.58 -0.63 11.86
C PHE A 138 -9.58 0.51 12.01
N THR A 139 -9.46 1.28 13.08
CA THR A 139 -10.32 2.45 13.32
C THR A 139 -10.05 3.56 12.32
N PHE A 140 -8.80 3.72 11.85
CA PHE A 140 -8.46 4.62 10.77
C PHE A 140 -9.22 4.28 9.48
N ASP A 141 -9.13 3.05 8.99
CA ASP A 141 -9.84 2.60 7.79
C ASP A 141 -11.36 2.77 7.96
N LYS A 142 -11.89 2.42 9.12
CA LYS A 142 -13.31 2.59 9.43
C LYS A 142 -13.73 4.06 9.42
N HIS A 143 -12.90 4.96 9.94
CA HIS A 143 -13.18 6.40 9.95
C HIS A 143 -13.24 6.96 8.52
N ILE A 144 -12.27 6.61 7.69
CA ILE A 144 -12.18 7.12 6.30
C ILE A 144 -13.29 6.56 5.40
N PHE A 145 -13.61 5.27 5.52
CA PHE A 145 -14.44 4.55 4.56
C PHE A 145 -15.71 3.94 5.15
N GLY A 146 -15.76 3.73 6.46
CA GLY A 146 -16.78 2.90 7.11
C GLY A 146 -18.20 3.45 7.07
N ASN A 147 -18.35 4.75 6.90
CA ASN A 147 -19.66 5.45 6.89
C ASN A 147 -20.23 5.60 5.48
N SER A 148 -19.57 5.08 4.46
CA SER A 148 -20.04 5.10 3.09
C SER A 148 -20.98 3.92 2.82
N ASN A 149 -22.07 4.18 2.11
CA ASN A 149 -22.91 3.11 1.54
C ASN A 149 -22.34 2.57 0.22
N ARG A 150 -21.20 3.08 -0.22
CA ARG A 150 -20.51 2.69 -1.45
C ARG A 150 -19.66 1.46 -1.21
N ARG A 151 -19.54 0.62 -2.22
CA ARG A 151 -18.57 -0.49 -2.21
C ARG A 151 -17.18 0.08 -2.44
N CYS A 152 -16.35 0.13 -1.38
CA CYS A 152 -15.03 0.68 -1.42
C CYS A 152 -13.98 -0.42 -1.53
N CYS A 153 -12.90 -0.16 -2.27
CA CYS A 153 -11.72 -1.02 -2.30
C CYS A 153 -10.46 -0.20 -2.00
N THR A 154 -9.62 -0.74 -1.11
CA THR A 154 -8.27 -0.19 -0.91
C THR A 154 -7.25 -1.14 -1.53
N ILE A 155 -6.51 -0.66 -2.52
CA ILE A 155 -5.45 -1.43 -3.17
C ILE A 155 -4.18 -1.36 -2.33
N LEU A 156 -3.59 -2.54 -2.07
CA LEU A 156 -2.32 -2.71 -1.36
C LEU A 156 -1.31 -3.41 -2.25
N GLY A 157 -0.05 -3.01 -2.17
CA GLY A 157 1.09 -3.66 -2.83
C GLY A 157 1.55 -4.96 -2.13
N THR A 158 0.63 -5.71 -1.52
CA THR A 158 0.97 -6.94 -0.78
C THR A 158 1.24 -8.10 -1.72
N ARG A 159 2.36 -8.81 -1.50
CA ARG A 159 2.76 -9.97 -2.29
C ARG A 159 2.83 -11.25 -1.43
N ALA A 160 2.50 -12.37 -2.05
CA ALA A 160 2.49 -13.67 -1.37
C ALA A 160 3.90 -14.17 -0.99
N ASP A 161 4.93 -13.76 -1.72
CA ASP A 161 6.32 -14.19 -1.47
C ASP A 161 7.02 -13.44 -0.32
N GLU A 162 6.42 -12.37 0.20
CA GLU A 162 7.02 -11.60 1.29
C GLU A 162 7.04 -12.34 2.64
N SER A 163 6.05 -13.19 2.90
CA SER A 163 6.02 -14.02 4.11
C SER A 163 5.01 -15.17 4.00
N LEU A 164 5.21 -16.21 4.81
CA LEU A 164 4.27 -17.32 4.93
C LEU A 164 2.88 -16.89 5.41
N LEU A 165 2.79 -15.87 6.27
CA LEU A 165 1.53 -15.33 6.75
C LEU A 165 0.76 -14.63 5.62
N ARG A 166 1.46 -13.85 4.78
CA ARG A 166 0.85 -13.20 3.61
C ARG A 166 0.40 -14.22 2.58
N PHE A 167 1.23 -15.21 2.30
CA PHE A 167 0.86 -16.33 1.44
C PHE A 167 -0.41 -17.03 1.93
N ALA A 168 -0.45 -17.44 3.20
CA ALA A 168 -1.61 -18.10 3.78
C ALA A 168 -2.88 -17.23 3.75
N GLY A 169 -2.76 -15.94 4.08
CA GLY A 169 -3.88 -15.00 4.06
C GLY A 169 -4.45 -14.75 2.66
N ILE A 170 -3.59 -14.73 1.64
CA ILE A 170 -4.01 -14.57 0.23
C ILE A 170 -4.69 -15.84 -0.27
N THR A 171 -4.07 -17.00 -0.06
CA THR A 171 -4.57 -18.28 -0.58
C THR A 171 -5.80 -18.82 0.16
N ALA A 172 -6.08 -18.33 1.38
CA ALA A 172 -7.31 -18.66 2.10
C ALA A 172 -8.57 -18.03 1.47
N SER A 173 -8.41 -17.03 0.60
CA SER A 173 -9.52 -16.34 -0.06
C SER A 173 -9.91 -17.04 -1.36
N LYS A 174 -11.24 -17.11 -1.66
CA LYS A 174 -11.72 -17.66 -2.95
C LYS A 174 -11.21 -16.87 -4.15
N VAL A 175 -11.04 -15.57 -3.98
CA VAL A 175 -10.47 -14.66 -4.97
C VAL A 175 -9.23 -14.04 -4.34
N CYS A 176 -8.05 -14.48 -4.78
CA CYS A 176 -6.78 -14.11 -4.14
C CYS A 176 -6.50 -12.59 -4.15
N HIS A 177 -6.89 -11.91 -5.22
CA HIS A 177 -6.62 -10.48 -5.40
C HIS A 177 -7.69 -9.55 -4.80
N ILE A 178 -8.82 -10.07 -4.29
CA ILE A 178 -9.83 -9.29 -3.57
C ILE A 178 -10.21 -10.03 -2.29
N THR A 179 -9.91 -9.41 -1.17
CA THR A 179 -10.22 -9.96 0.16
C THR A 179 -11.10 -8.98 0.95
N LYS A 180 -11.90 -9.49 1.87
CA LYS A 180 -12.74 -8.65 2.72
C LYS A 180 -11.88 -7.86 3.71
N ASN A 181 -12.24 -6.60 3.94
CA ASN A 181 -11.70 -5.87 5.07
C ASN A 181 -12.31 -6.44 6.37
N PRO A 182 -11.50 -6.70 7.41
CA PRO A 182 -12.00 -7.33 8.63
C PRO A 182 -12.93 -6.42 9.46
N VAL A 183 -12.86 -5.11 9.25
CA VAL A 183 -13.50 -4.10 10.13
C VAL A 183 -14.67 -3.39 9.49
N ALA A 184 -14.62 -3.16 8.18
CA ALA A 184 -15.65 -2.43 7.44
C ALA A 184 -16.32 -3.34 6.39
N LYS A 185 -17.61 -3.59 6.56
CA LYS A 185 -18.37 -4.54 5.70
C LYS A 185 -18.48 -4.11 4.23
N ASN A 186 -18.44 -2.80 3.98
CA ASN A 186 -18.50 -2.21 2.65
C ASN A 186 -17.14 -2.09 1.97
N MET A 187 -16.07 -2.54 2.66
CA MET A 187 -14.70 -2.47 2.16
C MET A 187 -14.14 -3.83 1.77
N THR A 188 -13.31 -3.78 0.75
CA THR A 188 -12.43 -4.88 0.35
C THR A 188 -10.98 -4.39 0.22
N ILE A 189 -10.07 -5.32 0.17
CA ILE A 189 -8.65 -5.08 -0.07
C ILE A 189 -8.30 -5.70 -1.41
N GLY A 190 -7.85 -4.86 -2.34
CA GLY A 190 -7.35 -5.26 -3.65
C GLY A 190 -5.84 -5.51 -3.62
N LYS A 191 -5.37 -6.55 -4.27
CA LYS A 191 -3.96 -6.95 -4.31
C LYS A 191 -3.57 -7.34 -5.74
N PRO A 192 -3.44 -6.39 -6.67
CA PRO A 192 -3.23 -6.72 -8.10
C PRO A 192 -1.91 -7.44 -8.36
N VAL A 193 -0.90 -7.20 -7.52
CA VAL A 193 0.47 -7.76 -7.64
C VAL A 193 0.73 -8.92 -6.69
N TYR A 194 -0.30 -9.59 -6.17
CA TYR A 194 -0.15 -10.56 -5.08
C TYR A 194 0.77 -11.76 -5.42
N ASP A 195 0.88 -12.14 -6.66
CA ASP A 195 1.69 -13.26 -7.17
C ASP A 195 3.00 -12.83 -7.82
N TRP A 196 3.31 -11.52 -7.82
CA TRP A 196 4.57 -11.02 -8.33
C TRP A 196 5.71 -11.34 -7.38
N HIS A 197 6.86 -11.73 -7.94
CA HIS A 197 8.11 -11.80 -7.20
C HIS A 197 8.80 -10.44 -7.15
N GLU A 198 9.70 -10.25 -6.19
CA GLU A 198 10.46 -9.01 -6.06
C GLU A 198 11.19 -8.62 -7.35
N LYS A 199 11.73 -9.61 -8.07
CA LYS A 199 12.37 -9.39 -9.37
C LYS A 199 11.42 -8.89 -10.44
N ASP A 200 10.13 -9.25 -10.39
CA ASP A 200 9.12 -8.80 -11.34
C ASP A 200 8.78 -7.33 -11.09
N ILE A 201 8.76 -6.91 -9.83
CA ILE A 201 8.59 -5.52 -9.42
C ILE A 201 9.71 -4.65 -9.99
N PHE A 202 10.99 -5.01 -9.75
CA PHE A 202 12.11 -4.23 -10.26
C PHE A 202 12.23 -4.28 -11.78
N LYS A 203 11.90 -5.43 -12.40
CA LYS A 203 11.86 -5.55 -13.86
C LYS A 203 10.85 -4.58 -14.46
N TYR A 204 9.64 -4.49 -13.90
CA TYR A 204 8.61 -3.57 -14.34
C TYR A 204 9.05 -2.11 -14.21
N LEU A 205 9.61 -1.73 -13.05
CA LEU A 205 10.11 -0.38 -12.81
C LEU A 205 11.21 0.00 -13.82
N TYR A 206 12.14 -0.91 -14.08
CA TYR A 206 13.22 -0.72 -15.04
C TYR A 206 12.73 -0.62 -16.49
N GLU A 207 11.88 -1.57 -16.93
CA GLU A 207 11.38 -1.61 -18.33
C GLU A 207 10.47 -0.41 -18.68
N LYS A 208 9.79 0.14 -17.67
CA LYS A 208 8.92 1.31 -17.84
C LYS A 208 9.60 2.64 -17.51
N ASP A 209 10.89 2.63 -17.18
CA ASP A 209 11.67 3.81 -16.76
C ASP A 209 10.98 4.59 -15.62
N ILE A 210 10.49 3.86 -14.62
CA ILE A 210 9.78 4.42 -13.47
C ILE A 210 10.78 4.73 -12.36
N GLU A 211 10.84 5.99 -11.97
CA GLU A 211 11.61 6.42 -10.82
C GLU A 211 11.01 5.85 -9.52
N TYR A 212 11.88 5.33 -8.64
CA TYR A 212 11.52 4.78 -7.34
C TYR A 212 12.40 5.37 -6.24
N CYS A 213 11.99 5.21 -4.99
CA CYS A 213 12.76 5.73 -3.85
C CYS A 213 14.17 5.13 -3.80
N LYS A 214 15.20 5.98 -3.82
CA LYS A 214 16.62 5.58 -3.89
C LYS A 214 17.13 4.82 -2.65
N ILE A 215 16.33 4.72 -1.59
CA ILE A 215 16.67 3.88 -0.43
C ILE A 215 16.91 2.42 -0.83
N TYR A 216 16.21 1.93 -1.87
CA TYR A 216 16.40 0.57 -2.36
C TYR A 216 17.78 0.35 -2.98
N ASP A 217 18.36 1.35 -3.66
CA ASP A 217 19.70 1.26 -4.21
C ASP A 217 20.74 1.09 -3.09
N HIS A 218 20.57 1.81 -1.97
CA HIS A 218 21.41 1.66 -0.78
C HIS A 218 21.25 0.29 -0.14
N GLN A 219 20.01 -0.20 -0.02
CA GLN A 219 19.74 -1.54 0.53
C GLN A 219 20.35 -2.64 -0.35
N ILE A 220 20.24 -2.54 -1.69
CA ILE A 220 20.85 -3.48 -2.63
C ILE A 220 22.36 -3.46 -2.47
N PHE A 221 22.98 -2.28 -2.44
CA PHE A 221 24.42 -2.12 -2.28
C PHE A 221 24.93 -2.75 -0.97
N ASN A 222 24.22 -2.52 0.13
CA ASN A 222 24.56 -3.03 1.45
C ASN A 222 24.14 -4.50 1.67
N LYS A 223 23.39 -5.10 0.75
CA LYS A 223 22.76 -6.44 0.87
C LYS A 223 21.78 -6.51 2.04
N ASP A 224 21.11 -5.41 2.33
CA ASP A 224 20.05 -5.33 3.32
C ASP A 224 18.72 -5.86 2.75
N PRO A 225 17.75 -6.27 3.58
CA PRO A 225 16.42 -6.59 3.14
C PRO A 225 15.75 -5.39 2.44
N LEU A 226 15.15 -5.61 1.26
CA LEU A 226 14.51 -4.56 0.47
C LEU A 226 13.13 -4.19 1.04
N ARG A 227 13.14 -3.51 2.16
CA ARG A 227 11.94 -3.11 2.90
C ARG A 227 12.00 -1.63 3.27
N VAL A 228 10.85 -0.99 3.16
CA VAL A 228 10.62 0.39 3.62
C VAL A 228 9.50 0.44 4.67
N ALA A 229 9.22 -0.68 5.30
CA ALA A 229 8.30 -0.71 6.42
C ALA A 229 8.76 0.27 7.50
N SER A 230 7.81 0.92 8.16
CA SER A 230 8.11 1.70 9.35
C SER A 230 8.76 0.82 10.42
N ALA A 231 9.48 1.44 11.33
CA ALA A 231 10.14 0.75 12.43
C ALA A 231 9.15 0.03 13.40
N VAL A 232 7.86 0.14 13.14
CA VAL A 232 6.75 -0.32 14.01
C VAL A 232 6.08 -1.59 13.49
N HIS A 233 6.54 -2.15 12.36
CA HIS A 233 5.98 -3.37 11.76
C HIS A 233 7.00 -4.50 11.68
#